data_7020f76464959da77af7af219eedac6f
#
_entry.id   7020f76464959da77af7af219eedac6f
#
_cell.length_a   1.000
_cell.length_b   1.000
_cell.length_c   1.000
_cell.angle_alpha   90.00
_cell.angle_beta   90.00
_cell.angle_gamma   90.00
#
_symmetry.space_group_name_H-M   'P 1'
#
loop_
_entity.id
_entity.type
_entity.pdbx_description
1 polymer ?
#
loop_
_entity_poly.entity_id
_entity_poly.type
_entity_poly.pdbx_seq_one_letter_code
_entity_poly.pdbx_strand_id
1 'polypeptide(L)'
;MVRYSAVSLFSGCGGFCEGVRLAGFDVKAAVELDRFAAQTYRANFPEVALFEGDIHHFLDPEATSWTDQLERFHGVGPGEIDLLFGGPPCQGYSQIGTRVLDDPRNELYLQFIRVLKTLRPRVFVMENVPNMLLLAKGRFKREVLEAFEAAGYSDCDVEVVAASDYGVPQLRKRAMFFGVRDDQRLGVPVKDFVVAALKGEEQPLQNVWDALRDLPKKTAVHYESLPYPASSEVNDILNEMRLDRDGRWYTALGKAKASGGGKVRLHNHHTKEIQERRQKLIALLKPGAKGDTLPKDVWNGLRPEKWRRLPLDRPAYTILAQMHRDLSEWVHPRHERWISVREAARLQSFHDGFVFHSSEWQMLKQIGNAVPPLLGRAVASVANQMLEALDNPETNALLRVPYQADLLSELPAAQVPVVAPRRSLKAAAV
;
A
#
# COMPACT_ATOMS: atom_id res chain seq x y z
N MET A 1 20.32 6.20 -15.27
CA MET A 1 19.63 6.80 -14.12
C MET A 1 20.26 6.24 -12.84
N VAL A 2 20.65 7.08 -11.90
CA VAL A 2 21.09 6.64 -10.57
C VAL A 2 19.88 6.00 -9.89
N ARG A 3 20.02 4.79 -9.38
CA ARG A 3 18.98 4.13 -8.59
C ARG A 3 19.28 4.41 -7.12
N TYR A 4 18.37 5.12 -6.45
CA TYR A 4 18.48 5.35 -5.02
C TYR A 4 18.26 4.05 -4.24
N SER A 5 19.05 3.88 -3.17
CA SER A 5 18.99 2.72 -2.28
C SER A 5 17.92 2.88 -1.22
N ALA A 6 17.25 1.77 -0.85
CA ALA A 6 16.20 1.80 0.15
C ALA A 6 16.27 0.60 1.11
N VAL A 7 15.82 0.81 2.35
CA VAL A 7 15.64 -0.23 3.38
C VAL A 7 14.20 -0.21 3.87
N SER A 8 13.59 -1.38 3.96
CA SER A 8 12.20 -1.59 4.40
C SER A 8 12.13 -2.16 5.80
N LEU A 9 11.36 -1.53 6.67
CA LEU A 9 11.06 -2.04 8.01
C LEU A 9 9.60 -2.46 8.11
N PHE A 10 9.31 -3.53 8.86
CA PHE A 10 7.95 -4.08 8.99
C PHE A 10 7.34 -4.39 7.61
N SER A 11 8.12 -5.07 6.78
CA SER A 11 7.89 -5.17 5.34
C SER A 11 6.63 -5.94 4.94
N GLY A 12 6.07 -6.74 5.86
CA GLY A 12 4.94 -7.60 5.56
C GLY A 12 5.22 -8.55 4.40
N CYS A 13 4.24 -8.74 3.55
CA CYS A 13 4.43 -9.51 2.31
C CYS A 13 5.14 -8.73 1.19
N GLY A 14 5.47 -7.43 1.40
CA GLY A 14 6.20 -6.62 0.43
C GLY A 14 5.34 -5.63 -0.37
N GLY A 15 4.10 -5.33 0.03
CA GLY A 15 3.26 -4.40 -0.74
C GLY A 15 3.85 -3.01 -0.88
N PHE A 16 4.41 -2.45 0.20
CA PHE A 16 5.11 -1.16 0.14
C PHE A 16 6.40 -1.27 -0.67
N CYS A 17 7.18 -2.36 -0.47
CA CYS A 17 8.40 -2.62 -1.24
C CYS A 17 8.14 -2.69 -2.74
N GLU A 18 7.01 -3.31 -3.15
CA GLU A 18 6.61 -3.33 -4.56
C GLU A 18 6.38 -1.93 -5.10
N GLY A 19 5.69 -1.07 -4.36
CA GLY A 19 5.51 0.34 -4.73
C GLY A 19 6.83 1.10 -4.84
N VAL A 20 7.73 0.93 -3.87
CA VAL A 20 9.05 1.55 -3.84
C VAL A 20 9.91 1.08 -5.02
N ARG A 21 9.87 -0.22 -5.35
CA ARG A 21 10.53 -0.79 -6.55
C ARG A 21 9.97 -0.20 -7.84
N LEU A 22 8.64 -0.05 -7.95
CA LEU A 22 7.97 0.56 -9.10
C LEU A 22 8.32 2.05 -9.27
N ALA A 23 8.64 2.74 -8.19
CA ALA A 23 9.15 4.11 -8.22
C ALA A 23 10.66 4.21 -8.57
N GLY A 24 11.32 3.08 -8.85
CA GLY A 24 12.71 3.04 -9.33
C GLY A 24 13.78 2.87 -8.26
N PHE A 25 13.43 2.66 -7.00
CA PHE A 25 14.40 2.39 -5.94
C PHE A 25 14.98 0.97 -6.01
N ASP A 26 16.18 0.83 -5.48
CA ASP A 26 16.86 -0.44 -5.23
C ASP A 26 16.73 -0.80 -3.74
N VAL A 27 15.79 -1.71 -3.41
CA VAL A 27 15.56 -2.15 -2.04
C VAL A 27 16.66 -3.13 -1.64
N LYS A 28 17.58 -2.72 -0.78
CA LYS A 28 18.74 -3.50 -0.34
C LYS A 28 18.41 -4.51 0.74
N ALA A 29 17.62 -4.10 1.73
CA ALA A 29 17.25 -4.95 2.86
C ALA A 29 15.80 -4.73 3.28
N ALA A 30 15.25 -5.76 3.91
CA ALA A 30 13.90 -5.77 4.45
C ALA A 30 13.86 -6.50 5.80
N VAL A 31 12.97 -6.08 6.70
CA VAL A 31 12.77 -6.67 8.03
C VAL A 31 11.34 -7.11 8.20
N GLU A 32 11.12 -8.37 8.54
CA GLU A 32 9.78 -8.93 8.80
C GLU A 32 9.83 -10.02 9.88
N LEU A 33 8.92 -9.96 10.85
CA LEU A 33 8.81 -10.91 11.95
C LEU A 33 7.90 -12.10 11.61
N ASP A 34 6.77 -11.85 10.88
CA ASP A 34 5.80 -12.88 10.55
C ASP A 34 6.36 -13.81 9.46
N ARG A 35 6.69 -15.05 9.85
CA ARG A 35 7.26 -16.05 8.95
C ARG A 35 6.44 -16.31 7.69
N PHE A 36 5.11 -16.15 7.75
CA PHE A 36 4.23 -16.37 6.61
C PHE A 36 4.29 -15.19 5.61
N ALA A 37 4.40 -13.97 6.14
CA ALA A 37 4.65 -12.79 5.33
C ALA A 37 6.06 -12.86 4.72
N ALA A 38 7.07 -13.23 5.50
CA ALA A 38 8.45 -13.42 5.05
C ALA A 38 8.58 -14.48 3.93
N GLN A 39 7.79 -15.56 3.98
CA GLN A 39 7.74 -16.57 2.91
C GLN A 39 7.25 -15.95 1.60
N THR A 40 6.17 -15.17 1.64
CA THR A 40 5.64 -14.43 0.46
C THR A 40 6.66 -13.39 -0.02
N TYR A 41 7.30 -12.67 0.91
CA TYR A 41 8.31 -11.68 0.59
C TYR A 41 9.48 -12.28 -0.21
N ARG A 42 10.10 -13.36 0.29
CA ARG A 42 11.21 -14.03 -0.41
C ARG A 42 10.86 -14.52 -1.80
N ALA A 43 9.62 -14.98 -1.99
CA ALA A 43 9.17 -15.47 -3.29
C ALA A 43 9.06 -14.34 -4.34
N ASN A 44 8.74 -13.12 -3.90
CA ASN A 44 8.57 -11.97 -4.80
C ASN A 44 9.81 -11.07 -4.88
N PHE A 45 10.70 -11.11 -3.88
CA PHE A 45 11.91 -10.28 -3.79
C PHE A 45 13.15 -11.14 -3.43
N PRO A 46 13.53 -12.15 -4.25
CA PRO A 46 14.66 -13.02 -3.94
C PRO A 46 16.00 -12.29 -3.95
N GLU A 47 16.06 -11.10 -4.58
CA GLU A 47 17.25 -10.23 -4.63
C GLU A 47 17.45 -9.39 -3.36
N VAL A 48 16.39 -9.20 -2.55
CA VAL A 48 16.45 -8.35 -1.35
C VAL A 48 16.92 -9.17 -0.15
N ALA A 49 17.89 -8.67 0.58
CA ALA A 49 18.36 -9.28 1.82
C ALA A 49 17.29 -9.16 2.91
N LEU A 50 16.59 -10.26 3.20
CA LEU A 50 15.53 -10.28 4.22
C LEU A 50 16.08 -10.70 5.58
N PHE A 51 15.89 -9.85 6.59
CA PHE A 51 15.99 -10.19 8.00
C PHE A 51 14.63 -10.70 8.50
N GLU A 52 14.49 -12.01 8.62
CA GLU A 52 13.32 -12.64 9.25
C GLU A 52 13.55 -12.74 10.75
N GLY A 53 12.99 -11.81 11.49
CA GLY A 53 13.20 -11.74 12.93
C GLY A 53 12.66 -10.46 13.56
N ASP A 54 12.87 -10.37 14.86
CA ASP A 54 12.45 -9.20 15.63
C ASP A 54 13.32 -7.98 15.28
N ILE A 55 12.67 -6.87 14.98
CA ILE A 55 13.30 -5.58 14.65
C ILE A 55 14.29 -5.11 15.73
N HIS A 56 14.09 -5.49 17.00
CA HIS A 56 15.00 -5.16 18.08
C HIS A 56 16.42 -5.68 17.85
N HIS A 57 16.57 -6.75 17.08
CA HIS A 57 17.86 -7.37 16.77
C HIS A 57 18.41 -6.98 15.38
N PHE A 58 17.66 -6.20 14.61
CA PHE A 58 18.12 -5.74 13.31
C PHE A 58 19.00 -4.52 13.45
N LEU A 59 20.26 -4.62 12.96
CA LEU A 59 21.27 -3.56 12.99
C LEU A 59 21.31 -2.86 14.36
N ASP A 60 21.45 -3.65 15.41
CA ASP A 60 21.63 -3.18 16.76
C ASP A 60 23.13 -2.93 17.01
N PRO A 61 23.58 -1.66 17.17
CA PRO A 61 24.99 -1.33 17.36
C PRO A 61 25.59 -1.89 18.66
N GLU A 62 24.73 -2.22 19.64
CA GLU A 62 25.13 -2.76 20.93
C GLU A 62 25.20 -4.30 20.91
N ALA A 63 24.67 -4.95 19.86
CA ALA A 63 24.68 -6.40 19.72
C ALA A 63 26.06 -6.90 19.28
N THR A 64 26.47 -8.07 19.81
CA THR A 64 27.71 -8.74 19.39
C THR A 64 27.70 -9.14 17.90
N SER A 65 26.50 -9.25 17.29
CA SER A 65 26.30 -9.57 15.87
C SER A 65 26.34 -8.35 14.95
N TRP A 66 26.65 -7.15 15.43
CA TRP A 66 26.64 -5.91 14.64
C TRP A 66 27.51 -6.01 13.38
N THR A 67 28.77 -6.45 13.55
CA THR A 67 29.70 -6.60 12.43
C THR A 67 29.22 -7.62 11.40
N ASP A 68 28.75 -8.78 11.88
CA ASP A 68 28.24 -9.85 11.01
C ASP A 68 26.99 -9.39 10.23
N GLN A 69 26.15 -8.56 10.85
CA GLN A 69 24.99 -7.99 10.17
C GLN A 69 25.40 -6.98 9.10
N LEU A 70 26.38 -6.10 9.35
CA LEU A 70 26.90 -5.19 8.35
C LEU A 70 27.52 -5.93 7.15
N GLU A 71 28.22 -7.03 7.39
CA GLU A 71 28.73 -7.89 6.32
C GLU A 71 27.60 -8.55 5.54
N ARG A 72 26.61 -9.09 6.25
CA ARG A 72 25.43 -9.75 5.64
C ARG A 72 24.58 -8.80 4.81
N PHE A 73 24.39 -7.57 5.28
CA PHE A 73 23.62 -6.52 4.62
C PHE A 73 24.55 -5.51 3.96
N HIS A 74 25.44 -5.99 3.10
CA HIS A 74 26.41 -5.14 2.40
C HIS A 74 25.73 -3.97 1.68
N GLY A 75 26.26 -2.75 1.88
CA GLY A 75 25.65 -1.51 1.36
C GLY A 75 24.45 -1.01 2.19
N VAL A 76 24.33 -1.50 3.45
CA VAL A 76 23.30 -1.06 4.42
C VAL A 76 23.98 -0.57 5.69
N GLY A 77 24.96 0.30 5.54
CA GLY A 77 25.67 0.96 6.64
C GLY A 77 25.17 2.39 6.93
N PRO A 78 25.68 3.00 8.01
CA PRO A 78 25.35 4.38 8.33
C PRO A 78 25.70 5.36 7.22
N GLY A 79 24.72 6.08 6.70
CA GLY A 79 24.87 7.06 5.61
C GLY A 79 24.91 6.48 4.18
N GLU A 80 24.82 5.16 4.04
CA GLU A 80 24.85 4.49 2.72
C GLU A 80 23.45 4.37 2.07
N ILE A 81 22.39 4.64 2.82
CA ILE A 81 21.00 4.46 2.39
C ILE A 81 20.35 5.82 2.10
N ASP A 82 19.67 5.90 0.95
CA ASP A 82 18.93 7.09 0.55
C ASP A 82 17.56 7.16 1.22
N LEU A 83 16.82 6.03 1.26
CA LEU A 83 15.45 5.95 1.78
C LEU A 83 15.30 4.87 2.85
N LEU A 84 14.84 5.22 4.05
CA LEU A 84 14.27 4.29 5.02
C LEU A 84 12.74 4.38 4.98
N PHE A 85 12.05 3.25 4.81
CA PHE A 85 10.60 3.25 4.81
C PHE A 85 10.03 2.06 5.58
N GLY A 86 8.76 2.19 6.00
CA GLY A 86 8.08 1.10 6.71
C GLY A 86 6.81 1.52 7.40
N GLY A 87 6.04 0.53 7.88
CA GLY A 87 4.78 0.72 8.59
C GLY A 87 4.79 0.00 9.94
N PRO A 88 5.33 0.60 11.02
CA PRO A 88 5.30 -0.02 12.33
C PRO A 88 3.86 -0.28 12.78
N PRO A 89 3.53 -1.49 13.30
CA PRO A 89 2.17 -1.82 13.70
C PRO A 89 1.71 -0.95 14.88
N CYS A 90 0.47 -0.45 14.77
CA CYS A 90 -0.19 0.39 15.77
C CYS A 90 -1.40 -0.37 16.34
N GLN A 91 -1.16 -1.50 17.01
CA GLN A 91 -2.25 -2.41 17.43
C GLN A 91 -2.99 -1.95 18.68
N GLY A 92 -2.37 -1.20 19.58
CA GLY A 92 -3.00 -0.64 20.77
C GLY A 92 -3.99 0.49 20.47
N TYR A 93 -3.96 1.05 19.26
CA TYR A 93 -4.74 2.22 18.85
C TYR A 93 -5.82 1.92 17.79
N SER A 94 -5.97 0.64 17.40
CA SER A 94 -6.99 0.22 16.43
C SER A 94 -8.39 0.38 17.03
N GLN A 95 -9.38 0.81 16.23
CA GLN A 95 -10.79 0.91 16.64
C GLN A 95 -11.41 -0.42 17.11
N ILE A 96 -10.74 -1.54 16.82
CA ILE A 96 -11.26 -2.91 17.07
C ILE A 96 -10.61 -3.55 18.31
N GLY A 97 -9.66 -2.85 19.01
CA GLY A 97 -8.99 -3.35 20.22
C GLY A 97 -9.30 -2.56 21.48
N THR A 98 -9.00 -3.14 22.64
CA THR A 98 -8.94 -2.42 23.92
C THR A 98 -7.85 -1.35 23.80
N ARG A 99 -8.22 -0.08 23.97
CA ARG A 99 -7.31 1.06 23.93
C ARG A 99 -6.43 1.06 25.18
N VAL A 100 -5.35 0.31 25.14
CA VAL A 100 -4.35 0.29 26.22
C VAL A 100 -3.22 1.22 25.80
N LEU A 101 -3.09 2.36 26.46
CA LEU A 101 -2.03 3.35 26.17
C LEU A 101 -0.63 2.77 26.42
N ASP A 102 -0.49 1.82 27.35
CA ASP A 102 0.76 1.18 27.75
C ASP A 102 1.00 -0.17 27.03
N ASP A 103 0.42 -0.41 25.84
CA ASP A 103 0.70 -1.62 25.07
C ASP A 103 2.13 -1.55 24.50
N PRO A 104 3.01 -2.52 24.80
CA PRO A 104 4.39 -2.54 24.29
C PRO A 104 4.50 -2.45 22.76
N ARG A 105 3.44 -2.85 22.04
CA ARG A 105 3.37 -2.76 20.57
C ARG A 105 3.24 -1.32 20.08
N ASN A 106 2.89 -0.37 20.94
CA ASN A 106 2.88 1.05 20.62
C ASN A 106 4.29 1.62 20.53
N GLU A 107 5.27 0.92 21.08
CA GLU A 107 6.68 1.31 21.08
C GLU A 107 7.43 0.91 19.81
N LEU A 108 6.80 0.12 18.90
CA LEU A 108 7.48 -0.34 17.69
C LEU A 108 7.85 0.81 16.72
N TYR A 109 7.19 1.96 16.79
CA TYR A 109 7.65 3.14 16.08
C TYR A 109 9.01 3.64 16.62
N LEU A 110 9.31 3.42 17.91
CA LEU A 110 10.62 3.73 18.49
C LEU A 110 11.74 2.87 17.88
N GLN A 111 11.40 1.64 17.47
CA GLN A 111 12.36 0.80 16.75
C GLN A 111 12.61 1.32 15.33
N PHE A 112 11.59 1.89 14.67
CA PHE A 112 11.80 2.63 13.43
C PHE A 112 12.76 3.80 13.65
N ILE A 113 12.55 4.61 14.71
CA ILE A 113 13.42 5.73 15.09
C ILE A 113 14.86 5.25 15.41
N ARG A 114 15.00 4.11 16.12
CA ARG A 114 16.33 3.53 16.40
C ARG A 114 17.09 3.21 15.11
N VAL A 115 16.45 2.50 14.19
CA VAL A 115 17.08 2.16 12.90
C VAL A 115 17.32 3.42 12.06
N LEU A 116 16.42 4.41 12.11
CA LEU A 116 16.60 5.71 11.47
C LEU A 116 17.88 6.41 11.96
N LYS A 117 18.11 6.46 13.28
CA LYS A 117 19.34 7.00 13.89
C LYS A 117 20.59 6.21 13.49
N THR A 118 20.48 4.88 13.39
CA THR A 118 21.60 4.00 13.05
C THR A 118 22.00 4.16 11.58
N LEU A 119 21.04 4.07 10.65
CA LEU A 119 21.31 4.11 9.22
C LEU A 119 21.52 5.53 8.67
N ARG A 120 20.94 6.54 9.30
CA ARG A 120 21.02 7.94 8.87
C ARG A 120 20.68 8.12 7.37
N PRO A 121 19.54 7.60 6.87
CA PRO A 121 19.14 7.77 5.48
C PRO A 121 18.97 9.26 5.14
N ARG A 122 19.02 9.60 3.85
CA ARG A 122 18.80 10.99 3.41
C ARG A 122 17.35 11.43 3.59
N VAL A 123 16.42 10.50 3.33
CA VAL A 123 14.97 10.68 3.44
C VAL A 123 14.36 9.49 4.16
N PHE A 124 13.28 9.69 4.91
CA PHE A 124 12.48 8.59 5.43
C PHE A 124 11.00 8.75 5.08
N VAL A 125 10.30 7.60 5.03
CA VAL A 125 8.84 7.52 4.93
C VAL A 125 8.31 6.50 5.94
N MET A 126 7.46 6.92 6.89
CA MET A 126 6.81 6.03 7.84
C MET A 126 5.29 6.04 7.62
N GLU A 127 4.73 4.85 7.38
CA GLU A 127 3.27 4.66 7.22
C GLU A 127 2.60 4.32 8.55
N ASN A 128 1.39 4.84 8.74
CA ASN A 128 0.51 4.37 9.81
C ASN A 128 -0.98 4.64 9.51
N VAL A 129 -1.84 4.24 10.44
CA VAL A 129 -3.28 4.50 10.34
C VAL A 129 -3.63 5.94 10.75
N PRO A 130 -4.57 6.65 10.05
CA PRO A 130 -4.89 8.05 10.37
C PRO A 130 -5.37 8.28 11.81
N ASN A 131 -6.04 7.28 12.41
CA ASN A 131 -6.53 7.39 13.79
C ASN A 131 -5.41 7.64 14.80
N MET A 132 -4.18 7.25 14.49
CA MET A 132 -3.01 7.53 15.31
C MET A 132 -2.81 9.02 15.55
N LEU A 133 -3.11 9.86 14.57
CA LEU A 133 -2.94 11.32 14.66
C LEU A 133 -3.91 11.98 15.64
N LEU A 134 -5.06 11.32 15.90
CA LEU A 134 -6.11 11.84 16.79
C LEU A 134 -5.96 11.35 18.22
N LEU A 135 -5.05 10.42 18.49
CA LEU A 135 -4.87 9.82 19.80
C LEU A 135 -4.42 10.85 20.82
N ALA A 136 -4.96 10.70 22.03
CA ALA A 136 -4.70 11.61 23.15
C ALA A 136 -4.80 13.10 22.73
N LYS A 137 -5.82 13.45 21.91
CA LYS A 137 -6.05 14.81 21.38
C LYS A 137 -4.85 15.36 20.58
N GLY A 138 -4.21 14.50 19.77
CA GLY A 138 -3.06 14.85 18.93
C GLY A 138 -1.70 14.83 19.64
N ARG A 139 -1.66 14.47 20.92
CA ARG A 139 -0.39 14.35 21.66
C ARG A 139 0.55 13.34 21.02
N PHE A 140 0.04 12.19 20.58
CA PHE A 140 0.87 11.15 19.97
C PHE A 140 1.52 11.62 18.64
N LYS A 141 0.80 12.40 17.80
CA LYS A 141 1.41 13.02 16.61
C LYS A 141 2.63 13.85 16.99
N ARG A 142 2.52 14.70 18.03
CA ARG A 142 3.62 15.55 18.47
C ARG A 142 4.80 14.73 18.98
N GLU A 143 4.56 13.72 19.82
CA GLU A 143 5.60 12.82 20.35
C GLU A 143 6.39 12.13 19.22
N VAL A 144 5.70 11.69 18.15
CA VAL A 144 6.34 11.07 16.99
C VAL A 144 7.19 12.08 16.21
N LEU A 145 6.69 13.31 15.97
CA LEU A 145 7.44 14.35 15.28
C LEU A 145 8.66 14.81 16.11
N GLU A 146 8.51 15.01 17.42
CA GLU A 146 9.60 15.32 18.35
C GLU A 146 10.68 14.22 18.35
N ALA A 147 10.26 12.93 18.23
CA ALA A 147 11.19 11.82 18.14
C ALA A 147 11.98 11.79 16.82
N PHE A 148 11.38 12.22 15.70
CA PHE A 148 12.10 12.41 14.43
C PHE A 148 13.09 13.60 14.51
N GLU A 149 12.66 14.73 15.08
CA GLU A 149 13.54 15.87 15.33
C GLU A 149 14.76 15.46 16.17
N ALA A 150 14.53 14.76 17.30
CA ALA A 150 15.59 14.22 18.14
C ALA A 150 16.47 13.15 17.46
N ALA A 151 16.03 12.63 16.31
CA ALA A 151 16.79 11.71 15.47
C ALA A 151 17.62 12.42 14.39
N GLY A 152 17.53 13.74 14.26
CA GLY A 152 18.24 14.53 13.25
C GLY A 152 17.45 14.74 11.95
N TYR A 153 16.10 14.81 12.07
CA TYR A 153 15.17 15.06 10.98
C TYR A 153 14.14 16.11 11.41
N SER A 154 14.60 17.34 11.64
CA SER A 154 13.76 18.44 12.13
C SER A 154 12.75 18.92 11.09
N ASP A 155 13.07 18.84 9.80
CA ASP A 155 12.14 19.11 8.71
C ASP A 155 11.38 17.82 8.35
N CYS A 156 10.28 17.59 9.06
CA CYS A 156 9.39 16.44 8.84
C CYS A 156 7.93 16.82 9.09
N ASP A 157 7.01 16.16 8.38
CA ASP A 157 5.56 16.31 8.62
C ASP A 157 4.82 15.04 8.18
N VAL A 158 3.49 15.04 8.38
CA VAL A 158 2.61 13.91 8.06
C VAL A 158 1.44 14.38 7.22
N GLU A 159 1.19 13.64 6.11
CA GLU A 159 0.01 13.80 5.27
C GLU A 159 -0.91 12.59 5.35
N VAL A 160 -2.23 12.83 5.29
CA VAL A 160 -3.23 11.77 5.25
C VAL A 160 -3.67 11.57 3.82
N VAL A 161 -3.26 10.48 3.23
CA VAL A 161 -3.52 10.13 1.84
C VAL A 161 -4.62 9.07 1.71
N ALA A 162 -5.47 9.20 0.70
CA ALA A 162 -6.44 8.17 0.36
C ALA A 162 -5.93 7.35 -0.82
N ALA A 163 -5.83 6.03 -0.66
CA ALA A 163 -5.31 5.14 -1.70
C ALA A 163 -6.10 5.24 -3.02
N SER A 164 -7.40 5.55 -2.93
CA SER A 164 -8.26 5.79 -4.10
C SER A 164 -7.79 6.92 -5.00
N ASP A 165 -7.08 7.91 -4.45
CA ASP A 165 -6.60 9.06 -5.20
C ASP A 165 -5.38 8.71 -6.07
N TYR A 166 -4.79 7.52 -5.83
CA TYR A 166 -3.63 6.99 -6.55
C TYR A 166 -3.96 5.72 -7.35
N GLY A 167 -5.20 5.60 -7.82
CA GLY A 167 -5.63 4.50 -8.70
C GLY A 167 -5.91 3.17 -8.00
N VAL A 168 -5.88 3.11 -6.66
CA VAL A 168 -6.26 1.89 -5.92
C VAL A 168 -7.79 1.77 -5.87
N PRO A 169 -8.41 0.65 -6.29
CA PRO A 169 -9.86 0.48 -6.30
C PRO A 169 -10.43 0.24 -4.88
N GLN A 170 -9.97 1.02 -3.89
CA GLN A 170 -10.31 0.84 -2.48
C GLN A 170 -10.26 2.16 -1.70
N LEU A 171 -11.27 2.36 -0.84
CA LEU A 171 -11.32 3.49 0.10
C LEU A 171 -10.46 3.19 1.33
N ARG A 172 -9.14 3.44 1.24
CA ARG A 172 -8.17 3.20 2.30
C ARG A 172 -7.37 4.47 2.57
N LYS A 173 -7.45 5.00 3.78
CA LYS A 173 -6.68 6.18 4.18
C LYS A 173 -5.48 5.76 5.04
N ARG A 174 -4.34 6.44 4.84
CA ARG A 174 -3.11 6.25 5.59
C ARG A 174 -2.46 7.58 5.93
N ALA A 175 -1.82 7.61 7.09
CA ALA A 175 -0.93 8.69 7.48
C ALA A 175 0.48 8.34 7.01
N MET A 176 1.11 9.24 6.25
CA MET A 176 2.45 9.10 5.72
C MET A 176 3.32 10.21 6.29
N PHE A 177 4.29 9.85 7.12
CA PHE A 177 5.29 10.78 7.63
C PHE A 177 6.46 10.81 6.66
N PHE A 178 6.93 12.02 6.36
CA PHE A 178 8.09 12.26 5.53
C PHE A 178 9.09 13.11 6.30
N GLY A 179 10.38 12.91 6.09
CA GLY A 179 11.39 13.79 6.64
C GLY A 179 12.71 13.71 5.88
N VAL A 180 13.45 14.79 5.95
CA VAL A 180 14.80 14.97 5.37
C VAL A 180 15.80 15.12 6.49
N ARG A 181 16.98 14.50 6.35
CA ARG A 181 18.06 14.59 7.33
C ARG A 181 18.60 16.03 7.45
N ASP A 182 18.88 16.47 8.67
CA ASP A 182 19.20 17.87 9.01
C ASP A 182 20.43 18.46 8.31
N ASP A 183 21.35 17.61 7.82
CA ASP A 183 22.50 18.06 7.02
C ASP A 183 22.16 18.30 5.54
N GLN A 184 20.92 18.08 5.15
CA GLN A 184 20.38 18.31 3.81
C GLN A 184 19.15 19.22 3.88
N ARG A 185 18.86 19.95 2.82
CA ARG A 185 17.73 20.87 2.83
C ARG A 185 17.05 20.93 1.47
N LEU A 186 15.74 20.78 1.47
CA LEU A 186 14.89 21.14 0.34
C LEU A 186 14.77 22.68 0.26
N GLY A 187 14.43 23.18 -0.92
CA GLY A 187 14.21 24.61 -1.13
C GLY A 187 12.97 25.18 -0.42
N VAL A 188 12.05 24.27 -0.03
CA VAL A 188 10.81 24.56 0.70
C VAL A 188 10.66 23.56 1.84
N PRO A 189 9.80 23.84 2.85
CA PRO A 189 9.50 22.87 3.91
C PRO A 189 9.03 21.52 3.35
N VAL A 190 9.40 20.41 3.99
CA VAL A 190 8.97 19.05 3.61
C VAL A 190 7.46 18.97 3.41
N LYS A 191 6.68 19.59 4.28
CA LYS A 191 5.22 19.62 4.18
C LYS A 191 4.75 20.15 2.83
N ASP A 192 5.24 21.33 2.43
CA ASP A 192 4.78 22.00 1.19
C ASP A 192 5.24 21.22 -0.03
N PHE A 193 6.46 20.68 0.00
CA PHE A 193 6.99 19.80 -1.06
C PHE A 193 6.11 18.57 -1.23
N VAL A 194 5.83 17.85 -0.15
CA VAL A 194 5.07 16.59 -0.16
C VAL A 194 3.65 16.81 -0.66
N VAL A 195 2.96 17.87 -0.20
CA VAL A 195 1.60 18.19 -0.66
C VAL A 195 1.58 18.46 -2.17
N ALA A 196 2.52 19.23 -2.68
CA ALA A 196 2.60 19.56 -4.11
C ALA A 196 2.92 18.31 -4.95
N ALA A 197 3.91 17.50 -4.52
CA ALA A 197 4.33 16.30 -5.21
C ALA A 197 3.23 15.22 -5.22
N LEU A 198 2.57 14.96 -4.10
CA LEU A 198 1.44 14.01 -4.00
C LEU A 198 0.30 14.37 -4.95
N LYS A 199 0.01 15.67 -5.12
CA LYS A 199 -1.00 16.12 -6.07
C LYS A 199 -0.64 15.78 -7.52
N GLY A 200 0.65 15.79 -7.85
CA GLY A 200 1.16 15.38 -9.18
C GLY A 200 1.01 13.89 -9.45
N GLU A 201 0.94 13.06 -8.40
CA GLU A 201 0.82 11.60 -8.50
C GLU A 201 -0.66 11.11 -8.55
N GLU A 202 -1.66 12.00 -8.43
CA GLU A 202 -3.08 11.63 -8.45
C GLU A 202 -3.46 10.91 -9.76
N GLN A 203 -4.27 9.85 -9.62
CA GLN A 203 -4.74 9.01 -10.70
C GLN A 203 -6.28 8.99 -10.73
N PRO A 204 -6.91 8.67 -11.87
CA PRO A 204 -8.35 8.53 -11.95
C PRO A 204 -8.90 7.49 -10.97
N LEU A 205 -10.06 7.78 -10.39
CA LEU A 205 -10.74 6.87 -9.46
C LEU A 205 -11.10 5.56 -10.16
N GLN A 206 -10.69 4.44 -9.56
CA GLN A 206 -10.96 3.10 -10.05
C GLN A 206 -12.10 2.45 -9.27
N ASN A 207 -12.91 1.62 -9.92
CA ASN A 207 -13.99 0.87 -9.27
C ASN A 207 -13.67 -0.63 -9.14
N VAL A 208 -14.46 -1.32 -8.32
CA VAL A 208 -14.26 -2.75 -8.06
C VAL A 208 -14.37 -3.58 -9.35
N TRP A 209 -15.37 -3.28 -10.20
CA TRP A 209 -15.61 -4.10 -11.37
C TRP A 209 -14.52 -3.94 -12.43
N ASP A 210 -13.98 -2.74 -12.59
CA ASP A 210 -12.88 -2.50 -13.51
C ASP A 210 -11.62 -3.31 -13.14
N ALA A 211 -11.38 -3.53 -11.86
CA ALA A 211 -10.26 -4.35 -11.38
C ALA A 211 -10.49 -5.87 -11.49
N LEU A 212 -11.75 -6.33 -11.51
CA LEU A 212 -12.07 -7.77 -11.38
C LEU A 212 -12.68 -8.41 -12.64
N ARG A 213 -13.19 -7.62 -13.58
CA ARG A 213 -14.08 -8.10 -14.66
C ARG A 213 -13.45 -9.11 -15.63
N ASP A 214 -12.13 -9.13 -15.76
CA ASP A 214 -11.40 -10.04 -16.64
C ASP A 214 -10.99 -11.36 -15.94
N LEU A 215 -11.19 -11.45 -14.62
CA LEU A 215 -10.87 -12.67 -13.88
C LEU A 215 -11.93 -13.76 -14.09
N PRO A 216 -11.53 -15.06 -14.09
CA PRO A 216 -12.45 -16.16 -14.30
C PRO A 216 -13.56 -16.20 -13.22
N LYS A 217 -14.79 -16.52 -13.63
CA LYS A 217 -15.90 -16.78 -12.68
C LYS A 217 -15.58 -17.95 -11.76
N LYS A 218 -15.00 -19.03 -12.33
CA LYS A 218 -14.64 -20.25 -11.60
C LYS A 218 -13.31 -20.04 -10.90
N THR A 219 -13.27 -20.26 -9.60
CA THR A 219 -12.07 -20.28 -8.80
C THR A 219 -11.33 -21.61 -8.90
N ALA A 220 -10.04 -21.59 -8.62
CA ALA A 220 -9.23 -22.80 -8.55
C ALA A 220 -9.61 -23.67 -7.35
N VAL A 221 -9.37 -24.97 -7.46
CA VAL A 221 -9.47 -25.91 -6.33
C VAL A 221 -8.14 -25.91 -5.58
N HIS A 222 -8.17 -25.81 -4.26
CA HIS A 222 -7.01 -25.96 -3.37
C HIS A 222 -5.75 -25.26 -3.84
N TYR A 223 -5.49 -24.09 -3.89
CA TYR A 223 -4.22 -23.39 -4.22
C TYR A 223 -3.64 -23.67 -5.63
N GLU A 224 -4.33 -24.41 -6.48
CA GLU A 224 -3.91 -24.61 -7.87
C GLU A 224 -3.89 -23.28 -8.63
N SER A 225 -3.02 -23.19 -9.62
CA SER A 225 -3.04 -22.06 -10.56
C SER A 225 -3.92 -22.38 -11.76
N LEU A 226 -4.62 -21.37 -12.26
CA LEU A 226 -5.42 -21.47 -13.47
C LEU A 226 -4.62 -21.01 -14.71
N PRO A 227 -5.02 -21.40 -15.92
CA PRO A 227 -4.57 -20.70 -17.12
C PRO A 227 -4.86 -19.21 -17.00
N TYR A 228 -3.91 -18.37 -17.40
CA TYR A 228 -4.12 -16.93 -17.35
C TYR A 228 -5.22 -16.53 -18.33
N PRO A 229 -6.26 -15.75 -17.91
CA PRO A 229 -7.39 -15.46 -18.75
C PRO A 229 -7.02 -14.55 -19.93
N ALA A 230 -7.49 -14.89 -21.12
CA ALA A 230 -7.48 -13.97 -22.24
C ALA A 230 -8.48 -12.83 -21.97
N SER A 231 -8.10 -11.60 -22.24
CA SER A 231 -8.97 -10.43 -22.18
C SER A 231 -8.66 -9.51 -23.34
N SER A 232 -9.69 -9.06 -24.02
CA SER A 232 -9.62 -7.98 -25.01
C SER A 232 -9.88 -6.60 -24.37
N GLU A 233 -10.31 -6.60 -23.11
CA GLU A 233 -10.62 -5.39 -22.38
C GLU A 233 -9.36 -4.81 -21.76
N VAL A 234 -9.14 -3.54 -22.02
CA VAL A 234 -8.03 -2.75 -21.49
C VAL A 234 -8.63 -1.52 -20.80
N ASN A 235 -8.19 -1.27 -19.59
CA ASN A 235 -8.45 -0.03 -18.86
C ASN A 235 -7.25 0.28 -17.96
N ASP A 236 -7.22 1.46 -17.36
CA ASP A 236 -6.06 1.94 -16.60
C ASP A 236 -5.69 0.97 -15.47
N ILE A 237 -6.66 0.48 -14.69
CA ILE A 237 -6.37 -0.44 -13.60
C ILE A 237 -5.91 -1.83 -14.08
N LEU A 238 -6.47 -2.37 -15.18
CA LEU A 238 -6.03 -3.64 -15.73
C LEU A 238 -4.61 -3.54 -16.31
N ASN A 239 -4.23 -2.35 -16.81
CA ASN A 239 -2.88 -2.08 -17.22
C ASN A 239 -1.88 -2.25 -16.08
N GLU A 240 -2.25 -1.85 -14.87
CA GLU A 240 -1.44 -2.01 -13.68
C GLU A 240 -1.50 -3.42 -13.10
N MET A 241 -2.64 -4.12 -13.24
CA MET A 241 -2.84 -5.43 -12.61
C MET A 241 -2.28 -6.59 -13.43
N ARG A 242 -2.33 -6.51 -14.76
CA ARG A 242 -1.91 -7.60 -15.65
C ARG A 242 -0.41 -7.58 -15.94
N LEU A 243 0.40 -7.35 -14.92
CA LEU A 243 1.85 -7.32 -15.00
C LEU A 243 2.47 -8.60 -14.45
N ASP A 244 3.63 -8.98 -15.00
CA ASP A 244 4.52 -9.94 -14.37
C ASP A 244 5.41 -9.24 -13.32
N ARG A 245 6.21 -10.04 -12.62
CA ARG A 245 7.15 -9.53 -11.62
C ARG A 245 8.13 -8.49 -12.16
N ASP A 246 8.52 -8.60 -13.44
CA ASP A 246 9.47 -7.69 -14.07
C ASP A 246 8.79 -6.45 -14.65
N GLY A 247 7.49 -6.23 -14.36
CA GLY A 247 6.70 -5.12 -14.88
C GLY A 247 6.34 -5.26 -16.36
N ARG A 248 6.52 -6.46 -16.94
CA ARG A 248 6.13 -6.74 -18.30
C ARG A 248 4.66 -7.11 -18.36
N TRP A 249 4.00 -6.60 -19.36
CA TRP A 249 2.58 -6.78 -19.54
C TRP A 249 2.21 -8.19 -19.95
N TYR A 250 1.29 -8.80 -19.25
CA TYR A 250 0.53 -9.89 -19.79
C TYR A 250 -0.40 -9.30 -20.84
N THR A 251 -0.01 -9.42 -22.13
CA THR A 251 -0.75 -8.82 -23.23
C THR A 251 -2.25 -9.04 -23.06
N ALA A 252 -3.05 -8.08 -23.53
CA ALA A 252 -4.51 -8.11 -23.48
C ALA A 252 -5.14 -9.44 -23.95
N LEU A 253 -4.39 -10.24 -24.71
CA LEU A 253 -4.82 -11.52 -25.27
C LEU A 253 -4.46 -12.74 -24.39
N GLY A 254 -3.89 -12.58 -23.20
CA GLY A 254 -3.49 -13.70 -22.34
C GLY A 254 -2.41 -14.60 -22.95
N LYS A 255 -1.76 -14.16 -24.00
CA LYS A 255 -0.73 -14.91 -24.75
C LYS A 255 0.68 -14.59 -24.28
N ALA A 256 0.84 -13.87 -23.18
CA ALA A 256 2.19 -13.61 -22.66
C ALA A 256 2.86 -14.92 -22.30
N LYS A 257 4.06 -15.10 -22.83
CA LYS A 257 4.94 -16.18 -22.39
C LYS A 257 5.66 -15.68 -21.15
N ALA A 258 5.69 -16.50 -20.11
CA ALA A 258 6.59 -16.27 -18.98
C ALA A 258 8.02 -16.12 -19.48
N SER A 259 8.86 -15.38 -18.77
CA SER A 259 10.31 -15.35 -19.01
C SER A 259 10.82 -16.79 -19.04
N GLY A 260 11.36 -17.24 -20.18
CA GLY A 260 11.76 -18.62 -20.36
C GLY A 260 10.81 -19.50 -21.18
N GLY A 261 9.73 -18.95 -21.76
CA GLY A 261 8.87 -19.64 -22.74
C GLY A 261 7.72 -20.46 -22.14
N GLY A 262 7.52 -20.44 -20.83
CA GLY A 262 6.39 -21.10 -20.15
C GLY A 262 5.05 -20.39 -20.38
N LYS A 263 3.94 -21.11 -20.11
CA LYS A 263 2.60 -20.51 -20.10
C LYS A 263 2.40 -19.70 -18.81
N VAL A 264 1.89 -18.49 -18.94
CA VAL A 264 1.52 -17.66 -17.79
C VAL A 264 0.34 -18.28 -17.06
N ARG A 265 0.42 -18.30 -15.75
CA ARG A 265 -0.57 -18.87 -14.85
C ARG A 265 -1.17 -17.80 -13.94
N LEU A 266 -2.47 -17.89 -13.67
CA LEU A 266 -3.16 -17.07 -12.67
C LEU A 266 -3.06 -17.79 -11.31
N HIS A 267 -2.27 -17.21 -10.41
CA HIS A 267 -2.06 -17.72 -9.05
C HIS A 267 -3.06 -17.11 -8.05
N ASN A 268 -3.30 -17.83 -6.95
CA ASN A 268 -4.12 -17.39 -5.81
C ASN A 268 -5.60 -17.09 -6.14
N HIS A 269 -6.12 -17.56 -7.27
CA HIS A 269 -7.54 -17.38 -7.62
C HIS A 269 -8.40 -18.50 -7.03
N HIS A 270 -8.30 -18.71 -5.72
CA HIS A 270 -9.08 -19.67 -4.94
C HIS A 270 -9.79 -18.96 -3.79
N THR A 271 -10.86 -19.57 -3.30
CA THR A 271 -11.62 -19.13 -2.12
C THR A 271 -12.28 -20.33 -1.47
N LYS A 272 -12.56 -20.25 -0.18
CA LYS A 272 -13.25 -21.30 0.55
C LYS A 272 -14.68 -21.49 0.03
N GLU A 273 -15.15 -22.71 0.14
CA GLU A 273 -16.53 -23.06 -0.21
C GLU A 273 -17.54 -22.34 0.69
N ILE A 274 -18.68 -22.01 0.09
CA ILE A 274 -19.80 -21.41 0.79
C ILE A 274 -20.85 -22.48 1.08
N GLN A 275 -21.28 -22.59 2.32
CA GLN A 275 -22.40 -23.43 2.69
C GLN A 275 -23.69 -22.97 1.96
N GLU A 276 -24.51 -23.92 1.51
CA GLU A 276 -25.73 -23.67 0.71
C GLU A 276 -26.66 -22.61 1.34
N ARG A 277 -26.86 -22.67 2.66
CA ARG A 277 -27.65 -21.66 3.38
C ARG A 277 -27.10 -20.24 3.22
N ARG A 278 -25.79 -20.07 3.27
CA ARG A 278 -25.14 -18.74 3.09
C ARG A 278 -25.20 -18.30 1.64
N GLN A 279 -25.08 -19.23 0.69
CA GLN A 279 -25.20 -18.93 -0.73
C GLN A 279 -26.57 -18.36 -1.08
N LYS A 280 -27.65 -18.92 -0.51
CA LYS A 280 -29.02 -18.40 -0.66
C LYS A 280 -29.16 -16.97 -0.12
N LEU A 281 -28.54 -16.66 1.03
CA LEU A 281 -28.50 -15.28 1.57
C LEU A 281 -27.72 -14.31 0.67
N ILE A 282 -26.58 -14.74 0.19
CA ILE A 282 -25.75 -13.95 -0.72
C ILE A 282 -26.48 -13.63 -2.03
N ALA A 283 -27.25 -14.58 -2.56
CA ALA A 283 -28.01 -14.39 -3.79
C ALA A 283 -29.04 -13.23 -3.70
N LEU A 284 -29.56 -12.96 -2.50
CA LEU A 284 -30.50 -11.87 -2.24
C LEU A 284 -29.82 -10.48 -2.08
N LEU A 285 -28.52 -10.45 -1.79
CA LEU A 285 -27.79 -9.20 -1.64
C LEU A 285 -27.47 -8.57 -2.99
N LYS A 286 -27.93 -7.36 -3.25
CA LYS A 286 -27.55 -6.57 -4.42
C LYS A 286 -26.10 -6.06 -4.28
N PRO A 287 -25.38 -5.79 -5.38
CA PRO A 287 -24.06 -5.13 -5.32
C PRO A 287 -24.09 -3.85 -4.48
N GLY A 288 -23.16 -3.71 -3.55
CA GLY A 288 -23.07 -2.59 -2.62
C GLY A 288 -24.04 -2.65 -1.42
N ALA A 289 -24.96 -3.63 -1.37
CA ALA A 289 -25.94 -3.77 -0.28
C ALA A 289 -25.32 -4.45 0.96
N LYS A 290 -25.94 -4.17 2.11
CA LYS A 290 -25.61 -4.77 3.41
C LYS A 290 -26.75 -5.69 3.87
N GLY A 291 -26.49 -6.46 4.94
CA GLY A 291 -27.43 -7.38 5.53
C GLY A 291 -28.77 -6.76 5.98
N ASP A 292 -28.77 -5.48 6.36
CA ASP A 292 -29.97 -4.73 6.72
C ASP A 292 -30.97 -4.53 5.57
N THR A 293 -30.53 -4.76 4.35
CA THR A 293 -31.40 -4.74 3.16
C THR A 293 -32.12 -6.07 2.89
N LEU A 294 -31.76 -7.12 3.64
CA LEU A 294 -32.42 -8.43 3.53
C LEU A 294 -33.74 -8.43 4.28
N PRO A 295 -34.75 -9.22 3.81
CA PRO A 295 -36.01 -9.41 4.53
C PRO A 295 -35.76 -9.93 5.96
N LYS A 296 -36.53 -9.45 6.94
CA LYS A 296 -36.34 -9.79 8.37
C LYS A 296 -36.55 -11.26 8.70
N ASP A 297 -37.38 -11.95 7.93
CA ASP A 297 -37.61 -13.39 8.03
C ASP A 297 -36.42 -14.21 7.52
N VAL A 298 -35.62 -13.62 6.64
CA VAL A 298 -34.41 -14.24 6.05
C VAL A 298 -33.18 -13.94 6.91
N TRP A 299 -33.07 -12.72 7.40
CA TRP A 299 -31.96 -12.27 8.21
C TRP A 299 -32.36 -11.22 9.25
N ASN A 300 -32.09 -11.49 10.51
CA ASN A 300 -32.35 -10.62 11.66
C ASN A 300 -31.10 -10.39 12.52
N GLY A 301 -29.91 -10.54 11.94
CA GLY A 301 -28.63 -10.48 12.64
C GLY A 301 -28.25 -9.08 13.13
N LEU A 302 -27.41 -9.03 14.17
CA LEU A 302 -27.00 -7.81 14.86
C LEU A 302 -25.88 -7.01 14.19
N ARG A 303 -25.30 -7.51 13.10
CA ARG A 303 -24.14 -6.90 12.42
C ARG A 303 -24.31 -6.90 10.92
N PRO A 304 -25.14 -6.00 10.37
CA PRO A 304 -25.42 -5.94 8.94
C PRO A 304 -24.16 -5.66 8.10
N GLU A 305 -23.19 -4.96 8.65
CA GLU A 305 -21.89 -4.68 8.02
C GLU A 305 -21.07 -5.94 7.71
N LYS A 306 -21.31 -7.04 8.41
CA LYS A 306 -20.69 -8.34 8.13
C LYS A 306 -21.31 -9.10 6.95
N TRP A 307 -22.44 -8.65 6.47
CA TRP A 307 -23.14 -9.18 5.30
C TRP A 307 -23.20 -8.11 4.24
N ARG A 308 -22.12 -8.00 3.47
CA ARG A 308 -21.94 -6.93 2.51
C ARG A 308 -21.46 -7.51 1.19
N ARG A 309 -22.18 -7.20 0.10
CA ARG A 309 -21.68 -7.46 -1.23
C ARG A 309 -20.86 -6.27 -1.71
N LEU A 310 -19.71 -6.51 -2.32
CA LEU A 310 -18.91 -5.44 -2.90
C LEU A 310 -19.68 -4.65 -3.95
N PRO A 311 -19.49 -3.34 -4.07
CA PRO A 311 -20.09 -2.53 -5.14
C PRO A 311 -19.46 -2.89 -6.49
N LEU A 312 -20.10 -2.49 -7.58
CA LEU A 312 -19.55 -2.61 -8.94
C LEU A 312 -18.87 -1.33 -9.39
N ASP A 313 -19.55 -0.21 -9.17
CA ASP A 313 -19.36 1.09 -9.79
C ASP A 313 -18.57 2.10 -8.94
N ARG A 314 -17.98 1.67 -7.86
CA ARG A 314 -17.20 2.49 -6.94
C ARG A 314 -16.09 1.67 -6.27
N PRO A 315 -15.10 2.33 -5.61
CA PRO A 315 -14.05 1.62 -4.88
C PRO A 315 -14.61 0.70 -3.78
N ALA A 316 -13.90 -0.37 -3.50
CA ALA A 316 -14.16 -1.25 -2.36
C ALA A 316 -13.98 -0.51 -1.03
N TYR A 317 -14.59 -1.02 0.02
CA TYR A 317 -14.27 -0.62 1.39
C TYR A 317 -12.83 -1.07 1.73
N THR A 318 -12.28 -0.53 2.82
CA THR A 318 -10.93 -0.90 3.29
C THR A 318 -10.81 -2.39 3.56
N ILE A 319 -9.90 -3.09 2.88
CA ILE A 319 -9.52 -4.47 3.15
C ILE A 319 -8.76 -4.54 4.47
N LEU A 320 -9.28 -5.32 5.41
CA LEU A 320 -8.75 -5.46 6.77
C LEU A 320 -7.95 -6.75 6.92
N ALA A 321 -6.94 -6.73 7.78
CA ALA A 321 -6.16 -7.93 8.15
C ALA A 321 -7.02 -9.06 8.74
N GLN A 322 -8.16 -8.73 9.33
CA GLN A 322 -9.08 -9.67 9.97
C GLN A 322 -10.13 -10.25 9.01
N MET A 323 -10.06 -9.93 7.73
CA MET A 323 -10.97 -10.41 6.68
C MET A 323 -11.14 -11.94 6.69
N HIS A 324 -10.11 -12.68 7.05
CA HIS A 324 -10.12 -14.13 7.12
C HIS A 324 -11.07 -14.72 8.16
N ARG A 325 -11.40 -13.99 9.24
CA ARG A 325 -12.26 -14.47 10.33
C ARG A 325 -13.73 -14.43 9.95
N ASP A 326 -14.10 -13.46 9.14
CA ASP A 326 -15.50 -13.22 8.80
C ASP A 326 -15.59 -12.63 7.39
N LEU A 327 -15.52 -13.50 6.40
CA LEU A 327 -15.48 -13.13 4.97
C LEU A 327 -16.80 -12.56 4.44
N SER A 328 -17.82 -12.38 5.29
CA SER A 328 -19.13 -11.94 4.84
C SER A 328 -19.14 -10.55 4.17
N GLU A 329 -18.17 -9.68 4.51
CA GLU A 329 -18.01 -8.37 3.89
C GLU A 329 -17.44 -8.42 2.46
N TRP A 330 -17.03 -9.58 2.00
CA TRP A 330 -16.21 -9.77 0.80
C TRP A 330 -16.88 -10.66 -0.22
N VAL A 331 -18.22 -10.54 -0.31
CA VAL A 331 -18.98 -11.22 -1.35
C VAL A 331 -18.65 -10.58 -2.69
N HIS A 332 -18.35 -11.43 -3.68
CA HIS A 332 -18.05 -10.99 -5.04
C HIS A 332 -19.23 -10.17 -5.62
N PRO A 333 -18.98 -9.04 -6.33
CA PRO A 333 -20.05 -8.14 -6.75
C PRO A 333 -21.04 -8.79 -7.71
N ARG A 334 -20.64 -9.76 -8.55
CA ARG A 334 -21.51 -10.44 -9.53
C ARG A 334 -21.74 -11.93 -9.27
N HIS A 335 -20.86 -12.58 -8.48
CA HIS A 335 -20.96 -14.04 -8.27
C HIS A 335 -21.39 -14.35 -6.84
N GLU A 336 -22.11 -15.45 -6.66
CA GLU A 336 -22.61 -15.88 -5.36
C GLU A 336 -21.55 -16.66 -4.59
N ARG A 337 -20.40 -16.03 -4.41
CA ARG A 337 -19.24 -16.56 -3.68
C ARG A 337 -18.45 -15.44 -3.00
N TRP A 338 -17.57 -15.84 -2.12
CA TRP A 338 -16.56 -14.93 -1.60
C TRP A 338 -15.60 -14.49 -2.71
N ILE A 339 -14.95 -13.36 -2.53
CA ILE A 339 -13.82 -13.01 -3.39
C ILE A 339 -12.68 -13.99 -3.15
N SER A 340 -11.90 -14.25 -4.19
CA SER A 340 -10.67 -15.03 -4.11
C SER A 340 -9.54 -14.21 -3.50
N VAL A 341 -8.44 -14.88 -3.11
CA VAL A 341 -7.21 -14.21 -2.69
C VAL A 341 -6.70 -13.26 -3.77
N ARG A 342 -6.74 -13.67 -5.05
CA ARG A 342 -6.33 -12.82 -6.19
C ARG A 342 -7.22 -11.59 -6.35
N GLU A 343 -8.54 -11.75 -6.19
CA GLU A 343 -9.45 -10.61 -6.26
C GLU A 343 -9.20 -9.62 -5.12
N ALA A 344 -8.95 -10.11 -3.89
CA ALA A 344 -8.54 -9.27 -2.77
C ALA A 344 -7.21 -8.56 -3.04
N ALA A 345 -6.23 -9.28 -3.63
CA ALA A 345 -4.93 -8.72 -4.00
C ALA A 345 -5.07 -7.59 -5.04
N ARG A 346 -5.90 -7.77 -6.07
CA ARG A 346 -6.16 -6.72 -7.07
C ARG A 346 -6.86 -5.50 -6.48
N LEU A 347 -7.81 -5.69 -5.57
CA LEU A 347 -8.46 -4.58 -4.85
C LEU A 347 -7.48 -3.83 -3.94
N GLN A 348 -6.37 -4.45 -3.57
CA GLN A 348 -5.24 -3.85 -2.86
C GLN A 348 -4.13 -3.39 -3.82
N SER A 349 -4.38 -3.41 -5.12
CA SER A 349 -3.47 -3.03 -6.20
C SER A 349 -2.22 -3.89 -6.37
N PHE A 350 -2.20 -5.14 -5.89
CA PHE A 350 -1.15 -6.08 -6.27
C PHE A 350 -1.36 -6.58 -7.69
N HIS A 351 -0.32 -6.56 -8.51
CA HIS A 351 -0.35 -7.10 -9.87
C HIS A 351 -0.39 -8.65 -9.86
N ASP A 352 -0.77 -9.26 -10.97
CA ASP A 352 -0.99 -10.71 -11.05
C ASP A 352 0.27 -11.56 -10.97
N GLY A 353 1.41 -10.98 -11.28
CA GLY A 353 2.72 -11.61 -11.11
C GLY A 353 3.18 -11.71 -9.65
N PHE A 354 2.54 -10.96 -8.74
CA PHE A 354 2.81 -11.07 -7.30
C PHE A 354 2.11 -12.30 -6.72
N VAL A 355 2.88 -13.27 -6.21
CA VAL A 355 2.35 -14.55 -5.74
C VAL A 355 2.40 -14.61 -4.22
N PHE A 356 1.24 -14.88 -3.61
CA PHE A 356 1.11 -15.07 -2.17
C PHE A 356 1.32 -16.54 -1.79
N HIS A 357 1.98 -16.77 -0.67
CA HIS A 357 2.25 -18.07 -0.12
C HIS A 357 1.66 -18.23 1.30
N SER A 358 1.35 -19.46 1.68
CA SER A 358 0.76 -19.87 2.96
C SER A 358 -0.72 -20.27 2.84
N SER A 359 -1.42 -20.43 3.97
CA SER A 359 -2.86 -20.71 3.96
C SER A 359 -3.67 -19.50 3.49
N GLU A 360 -4.88 -19.73 2.98
CA GLU A 360 -5.77 -18.67 2.48
C GLU A 360 -5.94 -17.52 3.47
N TRP A 361 -6.18 -17.85 4.75
CA TRP A 361 -6.37 -16.81 5.76
C TRP A 361 -5.10 -16.01 6.05
N GLN A 362 -3.92 -16.62 5.95
CA GLN A 362 -2.65 -15.91 6.08
C GLN A 362 -2.42 -15.00 4.88
N MET A 363 -2.72 -15.46 3.67
CA MET A 363 -2.62 -14.61 2.47
C MET A 363 -3.56 -13.40 2.55
N LEU A 364 -4.82 -13.60 2.97
CA LEU A 364 -5.78 -12.51 3.16
C LEU A 364 -5.34 -11.54 4.28
N LYS A 365 -4.74 -12.05 5.38
CA LYS A 365 -4.13 -11.22 6.43
C LYS A 365 -2.99 -10.37 5.89
N GLN A 366 -2.10 -10.96 5.09
CA GLN A 366 -0.98 -10.26 4.46
C GLN A 366 -1.49 -9.13 3.55
N ILE A 367 -2.48 -9.40 2.70
CA ILE A 367 -3.10 -8.41 1.81
C ILE A 367 -3.72 -7.27 2.62
N GLY A 368 -4.48 -7.57 3.67
CA GLY A 368 -5.14 -6.55 4.50
C GLY A 368 -4.16 -5.66 5.28
N ASN A 369 -3.01 -6.20 5.70
CA ASN A 369 -1.96 -5.44 6.38
C ASN A 369 -1.14 -4.57 5.43
N ALA A 370 -1.04 -4.93 4.15
CA ALA A 370 -0.15 -4.28 3.22
C ALA A 370 -0.52 -2.80 2.94
N VAL A 371 0.50 -2.00 2.70
CA VAL A 371 0.37 -0.76 1.94
C VAL A 371 0.11 -1.16 0.48
N PRO A 372 -0.95 -0.65 -0.17
CA PRO A 372 -1.21 -0.94 -1.58
C PRO A 372 -0.04 -0.54 -2.47
N PRO A 373 0.45 -1.40 -3.38
CA PRO A 373 1.58 -1.08 -4.25
C PRO A 373 1.45 0.25 -5.03
N LEU A 374 0.27 0.59 -5.56
CA LEU A 374 0.08 1.87 -6.25
C LEU A 374 0.17 3.07 -5.32
N LEU A 375 -0.35 2.98 -4.08
CA LEU A 375 -0.15 4.01 -3.07
C LEU A 375 1.34 4.08 -2.68
N GLY A 376 1.99 2.93 -2.50
CA GLY A 376 3.42 2.84 -2.21
C GLY A 376 4.26 3.48 -3.32
N ARG A 377 3.88 3.29 -4.61
CA ARG A 377 4.53 3.93 -5.76
C ARG A 377 4.40 5.45 -5.72
N ALA A 378 3.21 5.97 -5.50
CA ALA A 378 3.00 7.42 -5.42
C ALA A 378 3.80 8.06 -4.28
N VAL A 379 3.78 7.46 -3.10
CA VAL A 379 4.54 7.92 -1.93
C VAL A 379 6.07 7.83 -2.17
N ALA A 380 6.54 6.75 -2.78
CA ALA A 380 7.95 6.59 -3.10
C ALA A 380 8.40 7.50 -4.25
N SER A 381 7.51 7.82 -5.21
CA SER A 381 7.77 8.83 -6.25
C SER A 381 8.04 10.20 -5.62
N VAL A 382 7.28 10.59 -4.58
CA VAL A 382 7.55 11.80 -3.81
C VAL A 382 8.93 11.75 -3.15
N ALA A 383 9.29 10.62 -2.51
CA ALA A 383 10.62 10.46 -1.91
C ALA A 383 11.75 10.52 -2.96
N ASN A 384 11.52 9.98 -4.16
CA ASN A 384 12.45 10.09 -5.29
C ASN A 384 12.63 11.54 -5.72
N GLN A 385 11.53 12.30 -5.90
CA GLN A 385 11.56 13.71 -6.23
C GLN A 385 12.30 14.53 -5.15
N MET A 386 12.12 14.19 -3.84
CA MET A 386 12.88 14.81 -2.75
C MET A 386 14.38 14.58 -2.93
N LEU A 387 14.81 13.34 -3.20
CA LEU A 387 16.22 12.99 -3.42
C LEU A 387 16.80 13.68 -4.66
N GLU A 388 16.06 13.73 -5.75
CA GLU A 388 16.45 14.45 -6.98
C GLU A 388 16.63 15.95 -6.72
N ALA A 389 15.74 16.56 -5.91
CA ALA A 389 15.86 17.95 -5.52
C ALA A 389 17.07 18.22 -4.59
N LEU A 390 17.43 17.25 -3.74
CA LEU A 390 18.64 17.32 -2.91
C LEU A 390 19.93 17.19 -3.73
N ASP A 391 19.90 16.38 -4.80
CA ASP A 391 21.08 16.18 -5.68
C ASP A 391 21.26 17.31 -6.68
N ASN A 392 20.17 18.04 -7.02
CA ASN A 392 20.21 19.12 -7.99
C ASN A 392 19.95 20.49 -7.33
N PRO A 393 21.00 21.26 -6.98
CA PRO A 393 20.84 22.57 -6.33
C PRO A 393 20.04 23.59 -7.14
N GLU A 394 20.06 23.49 -8.48
CA GLU A 394 19.28 24.41 -9.35
C GLU A 394 17.78 24.12 -9.23
N THR A 395 17.38 22.86 -9.29
CA THR A 395 15.98 22.44 -9.07
C THR A 395 15.52 22.82 -7.67
N ASN A 396 16.39 22.61 -6.67
CA ASN A 396 16.12 22.98 -5.29
C ASN A 396 15.99 24.51 -5.10
N ALA A 397 16.72 25.31 -5.89
CA ALA A 397 16.61 26.77 -5.87
C ALA A 397 15.29 27.28 -6.50
N LEU A 398 14.80 26.61 -7.55
CA LEU A 398 13.51 26.93 -8.18
C LEU A 398 12.32 26.70 -7.23
N LEU A 399 12.41 25.73 -6.35
CA LEU A 399 11.39 25.46 -5.31
C LEU A 399 11.35 26.54 -4.21
N ARG A 400 12.38 27.42 -4.11
CA ARG A 400 12.40 28.54 -3.16
C ARG A 400 11.56 29.74 -3.59
N VAL A 401 11.05 29.76 -4.84
CA VAL A 401 10.12 30.81 -5.27
C VAL A 401 8.79 30.57 -4.57
N PRO A 402 8.27 31.51 -3.78
CA PRO A 402 6.97 31.34 -3.15
C PRO A 402 5.93 31.08 -4.25
N TYR A 403 5.11 30.07 -4.08
CA TYR A 403 3.98 29.78 -4.93
C TYR A 403 3.02 30.99 -4.87
N GLN A 404 3.20 31.94 -5.78
CA GLN A 404 2.23 33.00 -6.02
C GLN A 404 1.20 32.42 -6.97
N ALA A 405 -0.02 32.26 -6.50
CA ALA A 405 -1.17 31.79 -7.29
C ALA A 405 -1.44 32.63 -8.57
N ASP A 406 -0.78 33.77 -8.70
CA ASP A 406 -0.99 34.73 -9.80
C ASP A 406 -0.09 34.51 -11.03
N LEU A 407 0.92 33.60 -10.96
CA LEU A 407 1.82 33.37 -12.11
C LEU A 407 1.21 32.48 -13.22
N LEU A 408 0.04 31.88 -13.01
CA LEU A 408 -0.67 31.14 -14.06
C LEU A 408 -1.41 32.03 -15.06
N SER A 409 -1.50 33.36 -14.81
CA SER A 409 -2.11 34.31 -15.72
C SER A 409 -1.19 34.79 -16.87
N GLU A 410 0.10 34.48 -16.82
CA GLU A 410 1.09 34.98 -17.80
C GLU A 410 1.64 33.91 -18.76
N LEU A 411 1.15 32.66 -18.70
CA LEU A 411 1.53 31.65 -19.69
C LEU A 411 0.69 31.84 -20.98
N PRO A 412 1.33 31.86 -22.17
CA PRO A 412 0.60 32.00 -23.42
C PRO A 412 -0.39 30.86 -23.62
N ALA A 413 -1.62 31.20 -24.04
CA ALA A 413 -2.82 30.35 -24.10
C ALA A 413 -2.71 29.07 -24.97
N ALA A 414 -1.54 28.69 -25.46
CA ALA A 414 -1.35 27.60 -26.39
C ALA A 414 -0.92 26.25 -25.75
N GLN A 415 -0.77 26.17 -24.42
CA GLN A 415 -0.26 24.94 -23.76
C GLN A 415 -1.08 24.45 -22.55
N VAL A 416 -2.30 24.94 -22.36
CA VAL A 416 -3.18 24.42 -21.29
C VAL A 416 -4.12 23.38 -21.89
N PRO A 417 -4.02 22.09 -21.52
CA PRO A 417 -5.04 21.12 -21.91
C PRO A 417 -6.36 21.53 -21.25
N VAL A 418 -7.41 21.71 -22.04
CA VAL A 418 -8.76 22.03 -21.58
C VAL A 418 -9.31 20.82 -20.82
N VAL A 419 -9.21 20.85 -19.50
CA VAL A 419 -9.94 19.95 -18.63
C VAL A 419 -11.37 20.49 -18.53
N ALA A 420 -12.34 19.74 -19.05
CA ALA A 420 -13.75 20.09 -18.98
C ALA A 420 -14.22 20.23 -17.51
N PRO A 421 -15.04 21.24 -17.18
CA PRO A 421 -15.47 21.48 -15.81
C PRO A 421 -16.34 20.32 -15.29
N ARG A 422 -15.98 19.76 -14.13
CA ARG A 422 -16.78 18.78 -13.41
C ARG A 422 -18.17 19.33 -13.12
N ARG A 423 -19.22 18.68 -13.59
CA ARG A 423 -20.59 18.93 -13.16
C ARG A 423 -20.71 18.63 -11.66
N SER A 424 -21.03 19.65 -10.88
CA SER A 424 -21.36 19.50 -9.47
C SER A 424 -22.60 18.62 -9.32
N LEU A 425 -22.45 17.44 -8.72
CA LEU A 425 -23.58 16.67 -8.23
C LEU A 425 -24.16 17.43 -7.04
N LYS A 426 -25.26 18.14 -7.27
CA LYS A 426 -26.11 18.66 -6.18
C LYS A 426 -26.61 17.46 -5.37
N ALA A 427 -26.36 17.51 -4.07
CA ALA A 427 -26.98 16.64 -3.09
C ALA A 427 -28.51 16.74 -3.24
N ALA A 428 -29.16 15.65 -3.59
CA ALA A 428 -30.59 15.49 -3.39
C ALA A 428 -30.77 15.01 -1.95
N ALA A 429 -31.28 15.89 -1.09
CA ALA A 429 -31.89 15.54 0.16
C ALA A 429 -33.26 14.86 -0.13
N VAL A 430 -33.45 13.64 0.34
CA VAL A 430 -34.61 13.08 1.08
C VAL A 430 -34.13 11.78 1.73
#